data_49caae542e728f4d376b9f81360c016d
#
_entry.id   49caae542e728f4d376b9f81360c016d
#
_cell.length_a   1.000
_cell.length_b   1.000
_cell.length_c   1.000
_cell.angle_alpha   90.00
_cell.angle_beta   90.00
_cell.angle_gamma   90.00
#
_symmetry.space_group_name_H-M   'P 1'
#
loop_
_entity.id
_entity.type
_entity.pdbx_description
1 polymer ?
#
loop_
_entity_poly.entity_id
_entity_poly.type
_entity_poly.pdbx_seq_one_letter_code
_entity_poly.pdbx_strand_id
1 'polypeptide(L)'
;MPINQNLEAMAKQLYDYWFVQFDFPNEEGKPYKSSGGEMVWNEKLKREIPKRWKDITLNAFIDKNKGGDWGYDTSKDGTIKVGCVRGADIIKLNDVPTRHITSKHSDRLLEDGDIVIEISGGSPVQATGRVALITKGVIERNGGALVCSNFCQSFSMKKRVLSEYFYYLWQSLYDNDNMFNFEGKTSGIKNFQTDVFLANHWFEAQEQLIEKFHAIVSQYHLMIDKNIIENNNLTKQRDELLPLLMNGQVLVNSDLSDG
;
A
#
# COMPACT_ATOMS: atom_id res chain seq x y z
N MET A 1 7.41 -8.66 12.39
CA MET A 1 8.67 -9.39 12.24
C MET A 1 9.76 -8.42 11.86
N PRO A 2 10.93 -8.45 12.50
CA PRO A 2 11.95 -7.39 12.32
C PRO A 2 12.40 -7.20 10.87
N ILE A 3 12.53 -8.30 10.09
CA ILE A 3 13.00 -8.23 8.70
C ILE A 3 12.02 -7.44 7.82
N ASN A 4 10.72 -7.71 7.89
CA ASN A 4 9.73 -7.00 7.09
C ASN A 4 9.66 -5.51 7.47
N GLN A 5 9.70 -5.21 8.76
CA GLN A 5 9.76 -3.82 9.23
C GLN A 5 11.00 -3.08 8.73
N ASN A 6 12.15 -3.75 8.68
CA ASN A 6 13.37 -3.17 8.11
C ASN A 6 13.22 -2.90 6.60
N LEU A 7 12.64 -3.83 5.83
CA LEU A 7 12.40 -3.65 4.40
C LEU A 7 11.44 -2.47 4.13
N GLU A 8 10.37 -2.36 4.90
CA GLU A 8 9.43 -1.22 4.83
C GLU A 8 10.13 0.09 5.18
N ALA A 9 10.94 0.11 6.26
CA ALA A 9 11.71 1.28 6.66
C ALA A 9 12.74 1.68 5.60
N MET A 10 13.43 0.72 4.97
CA MET A 10 14.37 0.98 3.87
C MET A 10 13.67 1.60 2.66
N ALA A 11 12.51 1.10 2.28
CA ALA A 11 11.74 1.64 1.16
C ALA A 11 11.28 3.09 1.45
N LYS A 12 10.76 3.34 2.65
CA LYS A 12 10.38 4.69 3.09
C LYS A 12 11.58 5.64 3.12
N GLN A 13 12.70 5.19 3.69
CA GLN A 13 13.94 5.99 3.74
C GLN A 13 14.46 6.31 2.34
N LEU A 14 14.39 5.37 1.40
CA LEU A 14 14.76 5.59 0.01
C LEU A 14 13.86 6.64 -0.66
N TYR A 15 12.53 6.56 -0.40
CA TYR A 15 11.59 7.57 -0.88
C TYR A 15 11.94 8.95 -0.32
N ASP A 16 12.13 9.06 1.00
CA ASP A 16 12.46 10.32 1.66
C ASP A 16 13.77 10.91 1.11
N TYR A 17 14.78 10.08 0.92
CA TYR A 17 16.07 10.51 0.40
C TYR A 17 15.97 11.01 -1.05
N TRP A 18 15.25 10.28 -1.92
CA TRP A 18 15.18 10.65 -3.33
C TRP A 18 14.16 11.75 -3.62
N PHE A 19 12.99 11.73 -2.97
CA PHE A 19 11.84 12.57 -3.36
C PHE A 19 11.49 13.65 -2.36
N VAL A 20 11.93 13.55 -1.11
CA VAL A 20 11.73 14.60 -0.10
C VAL A 20 12.97 15.46 0.05
N GLN A 21 14.15 14.84 0.15
CA GLN A 21 15.45 15.53 0.27
C GLN A 21 16.04 15.91 -1.08
N PHE A 22 15.59 15.25 -2.19
CA PHE A 22 16.08 15.43 -3.56
C PHE A 22 17.52 14.96 -3.78
N ASP A 23 17.99 14.03 -2.97
CA ASP A 23 19.32 13.44 -3.09
C ASP A 23 19.31 12.11 -3.86
N PHE A 24 18.48 12.03 -4.92
CA PHE A 24 18.52 10.92 -5.86
C PHE A 24 19.86 10.90 -6.63
N PRO A 25 20.28 9.72 -7.15
CA PRO A 25 21.54 9.62 -7.90
C PRO A 25 21.50 10.46 -9.18
N ASN A 26 22.45 11.37 -9.33
CA ASN A 26 22.69 12.11 -10.56
C ASN A 26 23.43 11.24 -11.60
N GLU A 27 23.83 11.81 -12.72
CA GLU A 27 24.52 11.10 -13.81
C GLU A 27 25.87 10.49 -13.39
N GLU A 28 26.51 11.04 -12.33
CA GLU A 28 27.75 10.52 -11.74
C GLU A 28 27.51 9.56 -10.56
N GLY A 29 26.24 9.26 -10.23
CA GLY A 29 25.86 8.42 -9.09
C GLY A 29 25.96 9.15 -7.73
N LYS A 30 26.22 10.46 -7.71
CA LYS A 30 26.27 11.27 -6.49
C LYS A 30 24.87 11.79 -6.11
N PRO A 31 24.63 12.13 -4.82
CA PRO A 31 23.36 12.75 -4.39
C PRO A 31 23.10 14.06 -5.14
N TYR A 32 21.94 14.21 -5.76
CA TYR A 32 21.68 15.35 -6.66
C TYR A 32 21.80 16.70 -5.97
N LYS A 33 20.96 16.97 -4.97
CA LYS A 33 20.92 18.28 -4.29
C LYS A 33 22.21 18.57 -3.53
N SER A 34 22.67 17.61 -2.74
CA SER A 34 23.89 17.77 -1.91
C SER A 34 25.17 17.93 -2.73
N SER A 35 25.18 17.51 -4.01
CA SER A 35 26.29 17.71 -4.94
C SER A 35 26.14 18.96 -5.83
N GLY A 36 25.21 19.87 -5.49
CA GLY A 36 25.02 21.11 -6.22
C GLY A 36 24.07 21.01 -7.41
N GLY A 37 23.18 20.01 -7.44
CA GLY A 37 22.12 19.88 -8.44
C GLY A 37 21.22 21.13 -8.49
N GLU A 38 20.88 21.56 -9.70
CA GLU A 38 20.16 22.81 -9.92
C GLU A 38 18.71 22.71 -9.43
N MET A 39 18.33 23.62 -8.50
CA MET A 39 17.01 23.72 -7.93
C MET A 39 16.29 24.96 -8.46
N VAL A 40 14.98 24.91 -8.62
CA VAL A 40 14.14 26.02 -9.06
C VAL A 40 12.96 26.18 -8.13
N TRP A 41 12.61 27.45 -7.83
CA TRP A 41 11.42 27.76 -7.04
C TRP A 41 10.15 27.44 -7.83
N ASN A 42 9.24 26.70 -7.19
CA ASN A 42 7.92 26.42 -7.75
C ASN A 42 6.85 27.18 -6.99
N GLU A 43 6.13 28.07 -7.69
CA GLU A 43 5.13 28.95 -7.09
C GLU A 43 3.90 28.24 -6.56
N LYS A 44 3.51 27.09 -7.15
CA LYS A 44 2.35 26.32 -6.70
C LYS A 44 2.65 25.50 -5.46
N LEU A 45 3.85 24.91 -5.43
CA LEU A 45 4.31 24.07 -4.30
C LEU A 45 4.91 24.87 -3.16
N LYS A 46 5.19 26.18 -3.38
CA LYS A 46 5.85 27.08 -2.43
C LYS A 46 7.16 26.52 -1.88
N ARG A 47 7.93 25.85 -2.73
CA ARG A 47 9.22 25.23 -2.39
C ARG A 47 10.11 25.11 -3.62
N GLU A 48 11.40 24.91 -3.36
CA GLU A 48 12.33 24.53 -4.41
C GLU A 48 12.17 23.06 -4.80
N ILE A 49 12.23 22.78 -6.11
CA ILE A 49 12.24 21.44 -6.68
C ILE A 49 13.38 21.31 -7.69
N PRO A 50 13.88 20.09 -8.00
CA PRO A 50 14.84 19.89 -9.07
C PRO A 50 14.38 20.49 -10.39
N LYS A 51 15.26 21.19 -11.11
CA LYS A 51 14.94 21.97 -12.32
C LYS A 51 14.14 21.21 -13.39
N ARG A 52 14.39 19.90 -13.52
CA ARG A 52 13.73 19.07 -14.54
C ARG A 52 12.40 18.49 -14.09
N TRP A 53 11.96 18.76 -12.84
CA TRP A 53 10.70 18.27 -12.33
C TRP A 53 9.57 19.25 -12.61
N LYS A 54 8.33 18.73 -12.70
CA LYS A 54 7.15 19.53 -13.01
C LYS A 54 6.17 19.48 -11.86
N ASP A 55 5.32 20.48 -11.72
CA ASP A 55 4.16 20.40 -10.85
C ASP A 55 2.97 19.82 -11.61
N ILE A 56 2.28 18.89 -10.98
CA ILE A 56 1.04 18.28 -11.46
C ILE A 56 0.07 18.12 -10.28
N THR A 57 -1.20 17.84 -10.55
CA THR A 57 -2.13 17.45 -9.48
C THR A 57 -1.94 15.98 -9.11
N LEU A 58 -2.23 15.63 -7.85
CA LEU A 58 -2.18 14.22 -7.42
C LEU A 58 -3.08 13.32 -8.26
N ASN A 59 -4.25 13.84 -8.67
CA ASN A 59 -5.17 13.12 -9.57
C ASN A 59 -4.54 12.76 -10.94
N ALA A 60 -3.53 13.49 -11.38
CA ALA A 60 -2.86 13.21 -12.66
C ALA A 60 -2.10 11.89 -12.70
N PHE A 61 -1.78 11.28 -11.55
CA PHE A 61 -1.17 9.95 -11.47
C PHE A 61 -2.18 8.81 -11.66
N ILE A 62 -3.48 9.07 -11.43
CA ILE A 62 -4.54 8.06 -11.35
C ILE A 62 -5.17 7.84 -12.73
N ASP A 63 -5.37 6.57 -13.10
CA ASP A 63 -6.12 6.15 -14.28
C ASP A 63 -7.58 5.84 -13.94
N LYS A 64 -7.79 5.02 -12.90
CA LYS A 64 -9.14 4.59 -12.50
C LYS A 64 -9.34 4.78 -11.00
N ASN A 65 -10.58 5.08 -10.67
CA ASN A 65 -11.08 5.12 -9.31
C ASN A 65 -12.15 4.04 -9.16
N LYS A 66 -11.94 3.12 -8.20
CA LYS A 66 -12.85 2.01 -7.94
C LYS A 66 -13.50 2.20 -6.57
N GLY A 67 -14.82 2.25 -6.53
CA GLY A 67 -15.57 2.27 -5.26
C GLY A 67 -15.52 0.93 -4.54
N GLY A 68 -15.71 0.96 -3.23
CA GLY A 68 -15.78 -0.25 -2.42
C GLY A 68 -17.08 -1.04 -2.60
N ASP A 69 -17.06 -2.31 -2.21
CA ASP A 69 -18.24 -3.19 -2.14
C ASP A 69 -18.12 -4.13 -0.94
N TRP A 70 -19.06 -4.01 0.00
CA TRP A 70 -19.09 -4.90 1.15
C TRP A 70 -19.65 -6.29 0.81
N GLY A 71 -20.48 -6.38 -0.22
CA GLY A 71 -21.10 -7.63 -0.68
C GLY A 71 -21.98 -8.31 0.37
N TYR A 72 -22.10 -9.64 0.26
CA TYR A 72 -22.92 -10.51 1.09
C TYR A 72 -22.05 -11.45 1.94
N ASP A 73 -22.59 -11.92 3.08
CA ASP A 73 -21.92 -12.90 3.94
C ASP A 73 -21.89 -14.31 3.31
N THR A 74 -22.91 -14.64 2.54
CA THR A 74 -23.09 -15.96 1.92
C THR A 74 -23.13 -15.86 0.40
N SER A 75 -22.73 -16.95 -0.27
CA SER A 75 -22.84 -17.09 -1.71
C SER A 75 -24.31 -17.04 -2.17
N LYS A 76 -24.52 -16.37 -3.29
CA LYS A 76 -25.80 -16.30 -4.02
C LYS A 76 -25.53 -16.50 -5.49
N ASP A 77 -26.56 -16.82 -6.26
CA ASP A 77 -26.45 -16.92 -7.73
C ASP A 77 -25.91 -15.60 -8.32
N GLY A 78 -24.94 -15.71 -9.21
CA GLY A 78 -24.32 -14.56 -9.85
C GLY A 78 -23.36 -13.77 -8.96
N THR A 79 -22.87 -14.34 -7.82
CA THR A 79 -21.85 -13.72 -6.98
C THR A 79 -20.47 -14.34 -7.14
N ILE A 80 -19.45 -13.56 -6.84
CA ILE A 80 -18.02 -13.94 -6.83
C ILE A 80 -17.53 -13.92 -5.38
N LYS A 81 -16.82 -14.96 -4.95
CA LYS A 81 -16.13 -15.00 -3.66
C LYS A 81 -14.91 -14.11 -3.70
N VAL A 82 -14.75 -13.22 -2.71
CA VAL A 82 -13.66 -12.26 -2.62
C VAL A 82 -13.19 -12.07 -1.17
N GLY A 83 -11.94 -11.66 -0.97
CA GLY A 83 -11.52 -11.02 0.26
C GLY A 83 -11.92 -9.55 0.24
N CYS A 84 -12.37 -8.99 1.37
CA CYS A 84 -12.80 -7.59 1.46
C CYS A 84 -11.90 -6.80 2.40
N VAL A 85 -11.09 -5.90 1.84
CA VAL A 85 -10.17 -5.02 2.59
C VAL A 85 -10.95 -3.90 3.28
N ARG A 86 -10.89 -3.86 4.61
CA ARG A 86 -11.50 -2.80 5.45
C ARG A 86 -10.44 -1.79 5.89
N GLY A 87 -10.86 -0.64 6.40
CA GLY A 87 -9.97 0.31 7.03
C GLY A 87 -9.09 -0.30 8.13
N ALA A 88 -9.61 -1.27 8.90
CA ALA A 88 -8.85 -1.99 9.92
C ALA A 88 -7.74 -2.90 9.36
N ASP A 89 -7.87 -3.33 8.11
CA ASP A 89 -6.96 -4.29 7.48
C ASP A 89 -5.79 -3.60 6.74
N ILE A 90 -5.86 -2.28 6.52
CA ILE A 90 -4.89 -1.49 5.74
C ILE A 90 -3.45 -1.68 6.22
N ILE A 91 -3.24 -1.81 7.53
CA ILE A 91 -1.89 -1.94 8.10
C ILE A 91 -1.26 -3.30 7.83
N LYS A 92 -2.06 -4.37 7.79
CA LYS A 92 -1.53 -5.75 7.72
C LYS A 92 -1.84 -6.46 6.43
N LEU A 93 -2.98 -6.16 5.79
CA LEU A 93 -3.48 -6.81 4.57
C LEU A 93 -3.39 -8.35 4.61
N ASN A 94 -3.73 -8.94 5.75
CA ASN A 94 -3.69 -10.37 6.00
C ASN A 94 -4.98 -10.81 6.68
N ASP A 95 -5.51 -11.98 6.32
CA ASP A 95 -6.72 -12.56 6.89
C ASP A 95 -7.95 -11.62 6.77
N VAL A 96 -8.09 -10.96 5.62
CA VAL A 96 -9.27 -10.13 5.36
C VAL A 96 -10.54 -10.99 5.29
N PRO A 97 -11.70 -10.46 5.73
CA PRO A 97 -12.94 -11.22 5.73
C PRO A 97 -13.36 -11.65 4.33
N THR A 98 -13.82 -12.89 4.22
CA THR A 98 -14.41 -13.40 2.98
C THR A 98 -15.81 -12.81 2.79
N ARG A 99 -16.07 -12.35 1.58
CA ARG A 99 -17.36 -11.79 1.15
C ARG A 99 -17.75 -12.35 -0.22
N HIS A 100 -18.96 -12.03 -0.67
CA HIS A 100 -19.48 -12.40 -1.98
C HIS A 100 -20.05 -11.15 -2.65
N ILE A 101 -19.44 -10.68 -3.71
CA ILE A 101 -19.90 -9.51 -4.48
C ILE A 101 -20.66 -9.97 -5.73
N THR A 102 -21.57 -9.14 -6.22
CA THR A 102 -22.23 -9.39 -7.49
C THR A 102 -21.21 -9.41 -8.63
N SER A 103 -21.27 -10.38 -9.54
CA SER A 103 -20.35 -10.49 -10.69
C SER A 103 -20.35 -9.24 -11.59
N LYS A 104 -21.43 -8.46 -11.59
CA LYS A 104 -21.52 -7.16 -12.26
C LYS A 104 -20.54 -6.13 -11.73
N HIS A 105 -20.04 -6.30 -10.49
CA HIS A 105 -19.05 -5.43 -9.85
C HIS A 105 -17.63 -5.98 -9.97
N SER A 106 -17.36 -6.84 -10.95
CA SER A 106 -16.01 -7.34 -11.23
C SER A 106 -15.00 -6.23 -11.60
N ASP A 107 -15.49 -5.08 -12.06
CA ASP A 107 -14.70 -3.87 -12.31
C ASP A 107 -14.12 -3.24 -11.04
N ARG A 108 -14.62 -3.62 -9.84
CA ARG A 108 -14.11 -3.19 -8.53
C ARG A 108 -13.04 -4.09 -7.96
N LEU A 109 -12.74 -5.22 -8.62
CA LEU A 109 -11.66 -6.10 -8.18
C LEU A 109 -10.34 -5.35 -8.17
N LEU A 110 -9.57 -5.59 -7.09
CA LEU A 110 -8.26 -4.99 -6.90
C LEU A 110 -7.22 -5.76 -7.73
N GLU A 111 -6.32 -5.01 -8.34
CA GLU A 111 -5.23 -5.52 -9.17
C GLU A 111 -3.87 -5.20 -8.54
N ASP A 112 -2.83 -5.88 -9.02
CA ASP A 112 -1.45 -5.59 -8.60
C ASP A 112 -1.07 -4.14 -8.91
N GLY A 113 -0.68 -3.41 -7.88
CA GLY A 113 -0.34 -1.98 -7.96
C GLY A 113 -1.48 -1.04 -7.62
N ASP A 114 -2.68 -1.54 -7.35
CA ASP A 114 -3.76 -0.68 -6.84
C ASP A 114 -3.42 -0.12 -5.47
N ILE A 115 -3.88 1.09 -5.23
CA ILE A 115 -3.73 1.80 -3.95
C ILE A 115 -5.10 1.85 -3.29
N VAL A 116 -5.24 1.27 -2.12
CA VAL A 116 -6.46 1.34 -1.31
C VAL A 116 -6.30 2.43 -0.26
N ILE A 117 -7.29 3.31 -0.13
CA ILE A 117 -7.35 4.34 0.91
C ILE A 117 -8.60 4.19 1.76
N GLU A 118 -8.47 4.50 3.05
CA GLU A 118 -9.60 4.63 3.96
C GLU A 118 -10.27 5.98 3.77
N ILE A 119 -11.54 5.96 3.36
CA ILE A 119 -12.31 7.19 3.14
C ILE A 119 -13.26 7.51 4.29
N SER A 120 -13.49 6.57 5.21
CA SER A 120 -14.36 6.78 6.38
C SER A 120 -13.82 6.08 7.60
N GLY A 121 -13.80 6.77 8.72
CA GLY A 121 -13.33 6.23 10.00
C GLY A 121 -13.97 6.95 11.19
N GLY A 122 -14.02 6.26 12.34
CA GLY A 122 -14.61 6.80 13.58
C GLY A 122 -13.60 7.20 14.65
N SER A 123 -12.29 7.04 14.43
CA SER A 123 -11.28 7.37 15.45
C SER A 123 -11.17 8.88 15.67
N PRO A 124 -11.27 9.37 16.92
CA PRO A 124 -11.06 10.79 17.20
C PRO A 124 -9.60 11.22 17.12
N VAL A 125 -8.67 10.29 17.28
CA VAL A 125 -7.21 10.56 17.38
C VAL A 125 -6.41 10.16 16.16
N GLN A 126 -7.04 9.47 15.21
CA GLN A 126 -6.38 9.04 13.99
C GLN A 126 -7.09 9.66 12.79
N ALA A 127 -6.33 10.25 11.88
CA ALA A 127 -6.87 10.77 10.64
C ALA A 127 -7.38 9.63 9.75
N THR A 128 -8.42 9.91 8.96
CA THR A 128 -8.78 9.10 7.79
C THR A 128 -7.75 9.29 6.67
N GLY A 129 -7.80 8.47 5.63
CA GLY A 129 -6.83 8.54 4.54
C GLY A 129 -5.64 7.61 4.72
N ARG A 130 -5.70 6.62 5.60
CA ARG A 130 -4.69 5.55 5.64
C ARG A 130 -4.63 4.84 4.30
N VAL A 131 -3.44 4.41 3.91
CA VAL A 131 -3.18 3.88 2.57
C VAL A 131 -2.56 2.49 2.63
N ALA A 132 -2.88 1.65 1.65
CA ALA A 132 -2.28 0.35 1.44
C ALA A 132 -1.95 0.13 -0.04
N LEU A 133 -0.83 -0.51 -0.32
CA LEU A 133 -0.46 -0.97 -1.65
C LEU A 133 -0.91 -2.42 -1.83
N ILE A 134 -1.64 -2.69 -2.88
CA ILE A 134 -2.06 -4.05 -3.25
C ILE A 134 -0.99 -4.67 -4.15
N THR A 135 -0.35 -5.71 -3.65
CA THR A 135 0.63 -6.50 -4.39
C THR A 135 0.03 -7.84 -4.82
N LYS A 136 0.70 -8.54 -5.73
CA LYS A 136 0.32 -9.92 -6.10
C LYS A 136 0.27 -10.83 -4.87
N GLY A 137 1.24 -10.70 -3.96
CA GLY A 137 1.28 -11.49 -2.74
C GLY A 137 0.14 -11.16 -1.78
N VAL A 138 -0.31 -9.90 -1.71
CA VAL A 138 -1.52 -9.52 -0.96
C VAL A 138 -2.75 -10.21 -1.54
N ILE A 139 -2.92 -10.21 -2.86
CA ILE A 139 -4.04 -10.86 -3.54
C ILE A 139 -4.01 -12.38 -3.28
N GLU A 140 -2.85 -13.00 -3.48
CA GLU A 140 -2.66 -14.44 -3.32
C GLU A 140 -2.98 -14.94 -1.91
N ARG A 141 -2.40 -14.31 -0.87
CA ARG A 141 -2.60 -14.75 0.53
C ARG A 141 -4.01 -14.51 1.06
N ASN A 142 -4.81 -13.70 0.38
CA ASN A 142 -6.19 -13.40 0.75
C ASN A 142 -7.23 -14.03 -0.21
N GLY A 143 -6.88 -15.10 -0.93
CA GLY A 143 -7.82 -15.93 -1.68
C GLY A 143 -7.92 -15.65 -3.18
N GLY A 144 -7.03 -14.85 -3.76
CA GLY A 144 -6.88 -14.67 -5.22
C GLY A 144 -7.79 -13.60 -5.84
N ALA A 145 -8.79 -13.12 -5.13
CA ALA A 145 -9.64 -12.01 -5.57
C ALA A 145 -9.94 -11.08 -4.38
N LEU A 146 -9.74 -9.79 -4.56
CA LEU A 146 -9.92 -8.79 -3.51
C LEU A 146 -10.81 -7.64 -3.98
N VAL A 147 -11.54 -7.06 -3.03
CA VAL A 147 -12.22 -5.75 -3.17
C VAL A 147 -11.96 -4.93 -1.92
N CYS A 148 -12.13 -3.63 -1.95
CA CYS A 148 -12.18 -2.82 -0.74
C CYS A 148 -13.64 -2.66 -0.26
N SER A 149 -13.83 -2.43 1.04
CA SER A 149 -15.14 -2.17 1.64
C SER A 149 -15.67 -0.78 1.27
N ASN A 150 -16.94 -0.51 1.54
CA ASN A 150 -17.55 0.80 1.30
C ASN A 150 -16.94 1.95 2.13
N PHE A 151 -16.12 1.64 3.14
CA PHE A 151 -15.35 2.61 3.91
C PHE A 151 -13.95 2.87 3.32
N CYS A 152 -13.66 2.26 2.19
CA CYS A 152 -12.44 2.40 1.43
C CYS A 152 -12.74 2.69 -0.04
N GLN A 153 -11.72 3.17 -0.74
CA GLN A 153 -11.72 3.45 -2.16
C GLN A 153 -10.38 2.99 -2.72
N SER A 154 -10.31 2.59 -3.97
CA SER A 154 -9.03 2.23 -4.57
C SER A 154 -8.76 2.98 -5.86
N PHE A 155 -7.47 3.17 -6.13
CA PHE A 155 -6.97 3.81 -7.34
C PHE A 155 -6.07 2.84 -8.10
N SER A 156 -6.27 2.75 -9.41
CA SER A 156 -5.28 2.19 -10.33
C SER A 156 -4.45 3.33 -10.90
N MET A 157 -3.13 3.17 -10.92
CA MET A 157 -2.21 4.17 -11.45
C MET A 157 -2.16 4.10 -12.99
N LYS A 158 -1.88 5.22 -13.66
CA LYS A 158 -1.70 5.27 -15.13
C LYS A 158 -0.63 4.32 -15.65
N LYS A 159 0.41 4.08 -14.85
CA LYS A 159 1.48 3.11 -15.11
C LYS A 159 1.79 2.36 -13.82
N ARG A 160 2.00 1.05 -13.90
CA ARG A 160 2.32 0.21 -12.73
C ARG A 160 3.52 0.73 -11.92
N VAL A 161 4.52 1.27 -12.60
CA VAL A 161 5.72 1.82 -11.96
C VAL A 161 5.46 3.02 -11.05
N LEU A 162 4.31 3.68 -11.18
CA LEU A 162 3.91 4.80 -10.34
C LEU A 162 3.36 4.35 -8.97
N SER A 163 3.00 3.07 -8.81
CA SER A 163 2.26 2.60 -7.62
C SER A 163 3.05 2.77 -6.34
N GLU A 164 4.32 2.30 -6.30
CA GLU A 164 5.16 2.45 -5.11
C GLU A 164 5.50 3.93 -4.86
N TYR A 165 5.80 4.69 -5.91
CA TYR A 165 6.05 6.13 -5.79
C TYR A 165 4.84 6.84 -5.15
N PHE A 166 3.63 6.62 -5.68
CA PHE A 166 2.40 7.25 -5.17
C PHE A 166 2.04 6.75 -3.76
N TYR A 167 2.26 5.48 -3.46
CA TYR A 167 2.05 4.90 -2.14
C TYR A 167 2.91 5.59 -1.08
N TYR A 168 4.22 5.71 -1.30
CA TYR A 168 5.13 6.36 -0.36
C TYR A 168 4.94 7.88 -0.31
N LEU A 169 4.55 8.51 -1.42
CA LEU A 169 4.13 9.91 -1.44
C LEU A 169 2.93 10.10 -0.50
N TRP A 170 1.90 9.28 -0.64
CA TRP A 170 0.72 9.35 0.21
C TRP A 170 1.05 9.11 1.68
N GLN A 171 1.86 8.10 1.99
CA GLN A 171 2.33 7.85 3.36
C GLN A 171 3.09 9.05 3.94
N SER A 172 3.99 9.65 3.17
CA SER A 172 4.73 10.84 3.61
C SER A 172 3.78 12.01 3.93
N LEU A 173 2.72 12.21 3.15
CA LEU A 173 1.71 13.22 3.43
C LEU A 173 0.86 12.85 4.65
N TYR A 174 0.55 11.58 4.85
CA TYR A 174 -0.18 11.09 6.02
C TYR A 174 0.61 11.27 7.31
N ASP A 175 1.88 10.91 7.32
CA ASP A 175 2.76 10.99 8.49
C ASP A 175 3.07 12.45 8.92
N ASN A 176 2.88 13.41 8.02
CA ASN A 176 3.03 14.85 8.32
C ASN A 176 1.73 15.53 8.79
N ASP A 177 0.75 14.75 9.28
CA ASP A 177 -0.55 15.21 9.82
C ASP A 177 -1.41 16.04 8.86
N ASN A 178 -1.09 16.03 7.57
CA ASN A 178 -1.81 16.81 6.57
C ASN A 178 -3.25 16.32 6.34
N MET A 179 -3.55 15.05 6.65
CA MET A 179 -4.83 14.42 6.32
C MET A 179 -6.01 14.98 7.13
N PHE A 180 -5.78 15.46 8.36
CA PHE A 180 -6.84 16.09 9.17
C PHE A 180 -7.49 17.30 8.49
N ASN A 181 -6.76 18.01 7.62
CA ASN A 181 -7.27 19.16 6.90
C ASN A 181 -8.30 18.77 5.82
N PHE A 182 -8.36 17.51 5.45
CA PHE A 182 -9.23 16.96 4.42
C PHE A 182 -10.36 16.08 4.98
N GLU A 183 -10.61 16.16 6.29
CA GLU A 183 -11.73 15.47 6.93
C GLU A 183 -13.00 16.32 6.91
N GLY A 184 -14.06 15.80 6.29
CA GLY A 184 -15.41 16.36 6.42
C GLY A 184 -16.00 15.98 7.78
N LYS A 185 -16.54 16.95 8.50
CA LYS A 185 -17.26 16.72 9.77
C LYS A 185 -18.72 16.40 9.52
N THR A 186 -19.09 15.14 9.62
CA THR A 186 -20.48 14.70 9.74
C THR A 186 -20.62 13.88 11.02
N SER A 187 -21.75 13.99 11.69
CA SER A 187 -22.13 13.41 12.98
C SER A 187 -21.44 12.06 13.34
N GLY A 188 -20.26 12.13 13.96
CA GLY A 188 -19.58 10.97 14.53
C GLY A 188 -18.73 10.11 13.58
N ILE A 189 -18.92 10.20 12.27
CA ILE A 189 -18.09 9.54 11.25
C ILE A 189 -17.34 10.61 10.49
N LYS A 190 -16.03 10.47 10.41
CA LYS A 190 -15.17 11.31 9.59
C LYS A 190 -15.14 10.76 8.17
N ASN A 191 -15.27 11.63 7.17
CA ASN A 191 -15.16 11.28 5.77
C ASN A 191 -13.98 12.05 5.15
N PHE A 192 -13.09 11.34 4.51
CA PHE A 192 -11.96 11.92 3.79
C PHE A 192 -12.43 12.55 2.47
N GLN A 193 -12.10 13.81 2.28
CA GLN A 193 -12.45 14.57 1.07
C GLN A 193 -11.47 14.25 -0.06
N THR A 194 -11.57 13.05 -0.61
CA THR A 194 -10.63 12.51 -1.59
C THR A 194 -10.42 13.43 -2.80
N ASP A 195 -11.50 13.95 -3.39
CA ASP A 195 -11.41 14.80 -4.59
C ASP A 195 -10.69 16.11 -4.28
N VAL A 196 -10.94 16.70 -3.11
CA VAL A 196 -10.26 17.93 -2.66
C VAL A 196 -8.78 17.65 -2.44
N PHE A 197 -8.45 16.52 -1.82
CA PHE A 197 -7.05 16.11 -1.60
C PHE A 197 -6.32 15.86 -2.92
N LEU A 198 -6.93 15.14 -3.85
CA LEU A 198 -6.35 14.81 -5.15
C LEU A 198 -6.18 16.01 -6.09
N ALA A 199 -6.92 17.10 -5.86
CA ALA A 199 -6.77 18.36 -6.58
C ALA A 199 -5.51 19.15 -6.18
N ASN A 200 -4.86 18.79 -5.07
CA ASN A 200 -3.63 19.46 -4.64
C ASN A 200 -2.48 19.19 -5.61
N HIS A 201 -1.62 20.21 -5.75
CA HIS A 201 -0.42 20.12 -6.55
C HIS A 201 0.68 19.33 -5.82
N TRP A 202 1.41 18.56 -6.60
CA TRP A 202 2.62 17.88 -6.21
C TRP A 202 3.64 17.94 -7.36
N PHE A 203 4.83 17.44 -7.15
CA PHE A 203 5.82 17.35 -8.22
C PHE A 203 5.78 15.96 -8.88
N GLU A 204 6.03 15.97 -10.18
CA GLU A 204 6.30 14.76 -10.96
C GLU A 204 7.81 14.65 -11.17
N ALA A 205 8.42 13.62 -10.61
CA ALA A 205 9.81 13.28 -10.85
C ALA A 205 10.00 12.73 -12.28
N GLN A 206 11.23 12.73 -12.77
CA GLN A 206 11.53 12.13 -14.07
C GLN A 206 11.17 10.64 -14.08
N GLU A 207 10.54 10.17 -15.15
CA GLU A 207 10.05 8.79 -15.29
C GLU A 207 11.16 7.74 -15.02
N GLN A 208 12.35 7.95 -15.56
CA GLN A 208 13.48 7.06 -15.33
C GLN A 208 13.89 6.93 -13.86
N LEU A 209 13.70 7.98 -13.06
CA LEU A 209 13.96 7.93 -11.62
C LEU A 209 12.88 7.12 -10.90
N ILE A 210 11.62 7.31 -11.29
CA ILE A 210 10.49 6.54 -10.75
C ILE A 210 10.64 5.04 -11.09
N GLU A 211 11.07 4.72 -12.32
CA GLU A 211 11.36 3.35 -12.74
C GLU A 211 12.48 2.70 -11.90
N LYS A 212 13.56 3.43 -11.64
CA LYS A 212 14.64 2.95 -10.75
C LYS A 212 14.15 2.72 -9.32
N PHE A 213 13.35 3.63 -8.80
CA PHE A 213 12.74 3.48 -7.47
C PHE A 213 11.83 2.25 -7.43
N HIS A 214 10.93 2.10 -8.40
CA HIS A 214 10.08 0.93 -8.54
C HIS A 214 10.88 -0.37 -8.59
N ALA A 215 11.95 -0.43 -9.40
CA ALA A 215 12.79 -1.62 -9.54
C ALA A 215 13.40 -2.08 -8.21
N ILE A 216 13.76 -1.15 -7.33
CA ILE A 216 14.32 -1.46 -6.00
C ILE A 216 13.20 -1.84 -5.03
N VAL A 217 12.20 -0.99 -4.89
CA VAL A 217 11.18 -1.10 -3.84
C VAL A 217 10.22 -2.26 -4.09
N SER A 218 9.90 -2.56 -5.35
CA SER A 218 9.09 -3.74 -5.69
C SER A 218 9.74 -5.06 -5.24
N GLN A 219 11.07 -5.14 -5.22
CA GLN A 219 11.77 -6.30 -4.66
C GLN A 219 11.61 -6.40 -3.15
N TYR A 220 11.62 -5.27 -2.43
CA TYR A 220 11.36 -5.26 -0.98
C TYR A 220 9.93 -5.75 -0.69
N HIS A 221 8.93 -5.26 -1.42
CA HIS A 221 7.55 -5.74 -1.27
C HIS A 221 7.41 -7.23 -1.62
N LEU A 222 8.09 -7.71 -2.67
CA LEU A 222 8.12 -9.13 -3.02
C LEU A 222 8.71 -9.99 -1.88
N MET A 223 9.79 -9.53 -1.25
CA MET A 223 10.40 -10.22 -0.11
C MET A 223 9.48 -10.22 1.11
N ILE A 224 8.82 -9.09 1.41
CA ILE A 224 7.82 -8.96 2.48
C ILE A 224 6.68 -9.96 2.26
N ASP A 225 6.12 -10.00 1.05
CA ASP A 225 5.02 -10.91 0.71
C ASP A 225 5.42 -12.38 0.87
N LYS A 226 6.59 -12.77 0.37
CA LYS A 226 7.12 -14.14 0.56
C LYS A 226 7.27 -14.49 2.03
N ASN A 227 7.85 -13.60 2.83
CA ASN A 227 8.02 -13.81 4.26
C ASN A 227 6.66 -13.96 4.97
N ILE A 228 5.64 -13.19 4.59
CA ILE A 228 4.30 -13.29 5.19
C ILE A 228 3.66 -14.64 4.82
N ILE A 229 3.70 -15.03 3.55
CA ILE A 229 3.14 -16.30 3.07
C ILE A 229 3.83 -17.48 3.78
N GLU A 230 5.15 -17.47 3.85
CA GLU A 230 5.92 -18.52 4.54
C GLU A 230 5.57 -18.61 6.03
N ASN A 231 5.49 -17.47 6.72
CA ASN A 231 5.10 -17.43 8.12
C ASN A 231 3.67 -17.93 8.36
N ASN A 232 2.73 -17.61 7.47
CA ASN A 232 1.37 -18.16 7.55
C ASN A 232 1.37 -19.68 7.40
N ASN A 233 2.17 -20.22 6.46
CA ASN A 233 2.32 -21.65 6.25
C ASN A 233 2.96 -22.35 7.47
N LEU A 234 4.04 -21.79 8.01
CA LEU A 234 4.71 -22.33 9.19
C LEU A 234 3.79 -22.29 10.42
N THR A 235 3.04 -21.21 10.59
CA THR A 235 2.05 -21.11 11.67
C THR A 235 0.98 -22.20 11.54
N LYS A 236 0.46 -22.41 10.35
CA LYS A 236 -0.53 -23.48 10.09
C LYS A 236 0.05 -24.85 10.38
N GLN A 237 1.26 -25.15 9.91
CA GLN A 237 1.94 -26.42 10.19
C GLN A 237 2.15 -26.64 11.68
N ARG A 238 2.60 -25.62 12.41
CA ARG A 238 2.74 -25.66 13.87
C ARG A 238 1.42 -26.00 14.54
N ASP A 239 0.34 -25.33 14.17
CA ASP A 239 -0.97 -25.51 14.80
C ASP A 239 -1.59 -26.88 14.47
N GLU A 240 -1.26 -27.47 13.32
CA GLU A 240 -1.64 -28.83 12.95
C GLU A 240 -0.82 -29.89 13.70
N LEU A 241 0.48 -29.68 13.88
CA LEU A 241 1.40 -30.66 14.50
C LEU A 241 1.34 -30.63 16.02
N LEU A 242 1.15 -29.48 16.65
CA LEU A 242 1.20 -29.33 18.10
C LEU A 242 0.20 -30.25 18.83
N PRO A 243 -1.07 -30.37 18.44
CA PRO A 243 -2.00 -31.33 19.07
C PRO A 243 -1.59 -32.77 18.89
N LEU A 244 -0.98 -33.14 17.75
CA LEU A 244 -0.52 -34.51 17.50
C LEU A 244 0.67 -34.90 18.40
N LEU A 245 1.59 -33.96 18.61
CA LEU A 245 2.71 -34.11 19.55
C LEU A 245 2.23 -34.25 21.00
N MET A 246 1.30 -33.41 21.41
CA MET A 246 0.71 -33.45 22.77
C MET A 246 -0.06 -34.72 23.05
N ASN A 247 -0.66 -35.35 22.04
CA ASN A 247 -1.39 -36.61 22.17
C ASN A 247 -0.52 -37.83 21.96
N GLY A 248 0.80 -37.69 21.79
CA GLY A 248 1.73 -38.79 21.55
C GLY A 248 1.52 -39.54 20.23
N GLN A 249 0.83 -38.92 19.27
CA GLN A 249 0.54 -39.51 17.96
C GLN A 249 1.69 -39.34 16.95
N VAL A 250 2.65 -38.45 17.26
CA VAL A 250 3.88 -38.22 16.48
C VAL A 250 5.07 -38.21 17.44
N LEU A 251 6.11 -38.97 17.13
CA LEU A 251 7.38 -38.92 17.83
C LEU A 251 8.33 -37.95 17.11
N VAL A 252 8.99 -37.09 17.88
CA VAL A 252 10.11 -36.30 17.37
C VAL A 252 11.33 -37.21 17.34
N ASN A 253 11.87 -37.48 16.15
CA ASN A 253 13.09 -38.24 16.01
C ASN A 253 14.26 -37.37 16.52
N SER A 254 14.90 -37.78 17.63
CA SER A 254 16.02 -37.05 18.25
C SER A 254 17.34 -37.17 17.47
N ASP A 255 17.37 -37.98 16.40
CA ASP A 255 18.61 -38.31 15.67
C ASP A 255 19.01 -37.25 14.62
N LEU A 256 18.32 -36.07 14.56
CA LEU A 256 18.67 -34.98 13.63
C LEU A 256 19.58 -33.89 14.24
N SER A 257 20.13 -34.11 15.45
CA SER A 257 20.96 -33.11 16.15
C SER A 257 22.48 -33.30 15.97
N ASP A 258 22.93 -34.29 15.21
CA ASP A 258 24.36 -34.53 14.95
C ASP A 258 24.62 -34.50 13.42
N GLY A 259 24.72 -33.26 12.86
CA GLY A 259 25.11 -33.05 11.47
C GLY A 259 25.59 -31.61 11.26
#